data_83bf6406f66334617a526e57171e6440
#
_entry.id   83bf6406f66334617a526e57171e6440
#
_cell.length_a   1.000
_cell.length_b   1.000
_cell.length_c   1.000
_cell.angle_alpha   90.00
_cell.angle_beta   90.00
_cell.angle_gamma   90.00
#
_symmetry.space_group_name_H-M   'P 1'
#
loop_
_entity.id
_entity.type
_entity.pdbx_description
1 polymer ?
#
loop_
_entity_poly.entity_id
_entity_poly.type
_entity_poly.pdbx_seq_one_letter_code
_entity_poly.pdbx_strand_id
1 'polypeptide(L)'
;MNQPFFSIIIPTYNRPERLASCLNAIALLEYSGDRFEVIVIDDGSKTLLDDVVAPFKDKINITLLRQKNAGPAAARNKGAEVAQGEFLAFTDDDCQPTSDWLNQFAEGFKKNPEAMIGGKTINALDSNLFSTASQKLIDYLYDYYNPAKGKDAFFASNNIAMPTANFKALNGFDVSFPLAAAEDRDFCDRWNMKYPMLYIPKAQVNHYHKLGLATFWKQHFGYGRGAFCFHQLRAKRMAKDLEVEPLSFYFNLLSYPFSQTTKQPKLLISSLFFLSQVANVAGFFWERFNFKSTETV
;
A
#
# COMPACT_ATOMS: atom_id res chain seq x y z
N MET A 1 -4.64 29.49 -7.74
CA MET A 1 -5.06 28.26 -8.47
C MET A 1 -5.90 27.44 -7.48
N ASN A 2 -7.07 26.96 -7.90
CA ASN A 2 -7.91 26.13 -7.02
C ASN A 2 -7.14 24.83 -6.65
N GLN A 3 -7.20 24.44 -5.38
CA GLN A 3 -6.69 23.16 -4.93
C GLN A 3 -7.46 22.03 -5.63
N PRO A 4 -6.81 20.92 -6.09
CA PRO A 4 -7.52 19.78 -6.66
C PRO A 4 -8.41 19.09 -5.63
N PHE A 5 -9.48 18.43 -6.07
CA PHE A 5 -10.37 17.67 -5.22
C PHE A 5 -9.91 16.23 -5.08
N PHE A 6 -9.69 15.78 -3.82
CA PHE A 6 -9.26 14.42 -3.51
C PHE A 6 -10.38 13.58 -2.92
N SER A 7 -10.43 12.29 -3.29
CA SER A 7 -11.15 11.26 -2.53
C SER A 7 -10.14 10.39 -1.79
N ILE A 8 -10.15 10.47 -0.46
CA ILE A 8 -9.32 9.63 0.42
C ILE A 8 -10.06 8.32 0.66
N ILE A 9 -9.47 7.18 0.26
CA ILE A 9 -10.09 5.86 0.36
C ILE A 9 -9.38 5.05 1.44
N ILE A 10 -10.16 4.54 2.41
CA ILE A 10 -9.68 3.80 3.58
C ILE A 10 -10.41 2.47 3.68
N PRO A 11 -9.80 1.34 3.31
CA PRO A 11 -10.34 0.03 3.62
C PRO A 11 -10.13 -0.28 5.11
N THR A 12 -11.12 -0.91 5.76
CA THR A 12 -11.01 -1.35 7.16
C THR A 12 -11.74 -2.67 7.40
N TYR A 13 -11.24 -3.48 8.31
CA TYR A 13 -11.86 -4.74 8.71
C TYR A 13 -11.53 -5.11 10.15
N ASN A 14 -12.53 -5.10 11.04
CA ASN A 14 -12.41 -5.43 12.48
C ASN A 14 -11.35 -4.60 13.24
N ARG A 15 -11.19 -3.30 12.93
CA ARG A 15 -10.16 -2.43 13.51
C ARG A 15 -10.69 -1.03 13.89
N PRO A 16 -11.76 -0.93 14.71
CA PRO A 16 -12.41 0.36 15.01
C PRO A 16 -11.46 1.40 15.61
N GLU A 17 -10.55 1.00 16.51
CA GLU A 17 -9.63 1.92 17.17
C GLU A 17 -8.56 2.48 16.21
N ARG A 18 -8.10 1.65 15.27
CA ARG A 18 -7.15 2.09 14.24
C ARG A 18 -7.81 3.07 13.28
N LEU A 19 -9.02 2.73 12.81
CA LEU A 19 -9.80 3.63 11.97
C LEU A 19 -10.03 4.99 12.66
N ALA A 20 -10.43 5.00 13.94
CA ALA A 20 -10.61 6.24 14.69
C ALA A 20 -9.31 7.08 14.73
N SER A 21 -8.17 6.44 14.93
CA SER A 21 -6.86 7.10 14.96
C SER A 21 -6.46 7.66 13.58
N CYS A 22 -6.74 6.92 12.51
CA CYS A 22 -6.53 7.37 11.12
C CYS A 22 -7.41 8.60 10.82
N LEU A 23 -8.71 8.52 11.13
CA LEU A 23 -9.66 9.61 10.91
C LEU A 23 -9.31 10.87 11.72
N ASN A 24 -8.77 10.73 12.95
CA ASN A 24 -8.25 11.87 13.71
C ASN A 24 -7.10 12.56 12.98
N ALA A 25 -6.17 11.83 12.39
CA ALA A 25 -5.07 12.41 11.62
C ALA A 25 -5.59 13.12 10.35
N ILE A 26 -6.57 12.54 9.66
CA ILE A 26 -7.18 13.14 8.47
C ILE A 26 -7.96 14.42 8.82
N ALA A 27 -8.64 14.46 9.96
CA ALA A 27 -9.33 15.66 10.42
C ALA A 27 -8.38 16.84 10.76
N LEU A 28 -7.07 16.58 10.86
CA LEU A 28 -6.01 17.58 11.10
C LEU A 28 -5.24 17.95 9.83
N LEU A 29 -5.68 17.52 8.64
CA LEU A 29 -5.03 17.89 7.39
C LEU A 29 -5.13 19.39 7.14
N GLU A 30 -4.01 20.01 6.78
CA GLU A 30 -3.89 21.40 6.36
C GLU A 30 -4.31 21.56 4.89
N TYR A 31 -5.51 21.07 4.55
CA TYR A 31 -6.10 21.12 3.23
C TYR A 31 -7.54 21.62 3.35
N SER A 32 -8.03 22.37 2.36
CA SER A 32 -9.39 22.93 2.45
C SER A 32 -10.43 21.82 2.57
N GLY A 33 -11.29 21.88 3.58
CA GLY A 33 -12.24 20.80 3.90
C GLY A 33 -13.30 20.58 2.83
N ASP A 34 -13.54 21.58 1.96
CA ASP A 34 -14.40 21.49 0.78
C ASP A 34 -13.66 20.92 -0.46
N ARG A 35 -12.37 20.60 -0.32
CA ARG A 35 -11.52 20.11 -1.40
C ARG A 35 -11.07 18.66 -1.23
N PHE A 36 -11.65 17.94 -0.28
CA PHE A 36 -11.52 16.49 -0.18
C PHE A 36 -12.75 15.84 0.46
N GLU A 37 -12.92 14.58 0.18
CA GLU A 37 -13.85 13.68 0.86
C GLU A 37 -13.10 12.45 1.38
N VAL A 38 -13.68 11.79 2.37
CA VAL A 38 -13.17 10.55 2.95
C VAL A 38 -14.20 9.44 2.71
N ILE A 39 -13.77 8.34 2.13
CA ILE A 39 -14.61 7.18 1.83
C ILE A 39 -14.03 6.00 2.60
N VAL A 40 -14.70 5.62 3.69
CA VAL A 40 -14.36 4.44 4.49
C VAL A 40 -15.13 3.24 3.97
N ILE A 41 -14.42 2.16 3.68
CA ILE A 41 -15.03 0.90 3.26
C ILE A 41 -14.86 -0.13 4.37
N ASP A 42 -15.95 -0.41 5.09
CA ASP A 42 -16.04 -1.54 6.03
C ASP A 42 -16.17 -2.84 5.25
N ASP A 43 -15.10 -3.61 5.19
CA ASP A 43 -15.03 -4.90 4.48
C ASP A 43 -15.65 -6.05 5.31
N GLY A 44 -16.80 -5.81 5.92
CA GLY A 44 -17.60 -6.81 6.63
C GLY A 44 -17.16 -7.04 8.07
N SER A 45 -16.81 -6.01 8.81
CA SER A 45 -16.49 -6.08 10.24
C SER A 45 -17.63 -6.69 11.05
N LYS A 46 -17.28 -7.35 12.15
CA LYS A 46 -18.26 -7.96 13.07
C LYS A 46 -19.13 -6.91 13.77
N THR A 47 -18.52 -5.79 14.14
CA THR A 47 -19.17 -4.63 14.77
C THR A 47 -19.39 -3.54 13.74
N LEU A 48 -20.54 -2.85 13.79
CA LEU A 48 -20.81 -1.68 12.96
C LEU A 48 -19.85 -0.55 13.33
N LEU A 49 -19.42 0.22 12.33
CA LEU A 49 -18.44 1.30 12.50
C LEU A 49 -19.09 2.70 12.49
N ASP A 50 -20.44 2.77 12.52
CA ASP A 50 -21.17 4.03 12.52
C ASP A 50 -20.78 4.92 13.70
N ASP A 51 -20.67 4.36 14.91
CA ASP A 51 -20.28 5.08 16.12
C ASP A 51 -18.81 5.55 16.06
N VAL A 52 -17.95 4.86 15.29
CA VAL A 52 -16.56 5.26 15.08
C VAL A 52 -16.48 6.46 14.14
N VAL A 53 -17.32 6.50 13.12
CA VAL A 53 -17.32 7.54 12.08
C VAL A 53 -18.11 8.78 12.52
N ALA A 54 -19.17 8.61 13.34
CA ALA A 54 -20.07 9.69 13.75
C ALA A 54 -19.38 10.95 14.28
N PRO A 55 -18.34 10.89 15.14
CA PRO A 55 -17.65 12.08 15.66
C PRO A 55 -16.91 12.93 14.62
N PHE A 56 -16.76 12.41 13.39
CA PHE A 56 -16.03 13.07 12.32
C PHE A 56 -16.93 13.73 11.27
N LYS A 57 -18.24 13.42 11.26
CA LYS A 57 -19.19 13.92 10.24
C LYS A 57 -19.29 15.47 10.22
N ASP A 58 -19.10 16.10 11.36
CA ASP A 58 -19.11 17.58 11.46
C ASP A 58 -17.74 18.22 11.15
N LYS A 59 -16.69 17.40 10.98
CA LYS A 59 -15.31 17.86 10.77
C LYS A 59 -14.83 17.67 9.34
N ILE A 60 -15.25 16.59 8.71
CA ILE A 60 -14.83 16.18 7.37
C ILE A 60 -16.02 15.59 6.59
N ASN A 61 -16.01 15.79 5.27
CA ASN A 61 -16.97 15.12 4.40
C ASN A 61 -16.65 13.63 4.33
N ILE A 62 -17.37 12.80 5.11
CA ILE A 62 -17.09 11.38 5.29
C ILE A 62 -18.28 10.49 4.92
N THR A 63 -18.02 9.48 4.11
CA THR A 63 -18.96 8.43 3.72
C THR A 63 -18.46 7.09 4.25
N LEU A 64 -19.32 6.35 4.94
CA LEU A 64 -19.09 4.96 5.36
C LEU A 64 -19.90 4.03 4.47
N LEU A 65 -19.21 3.13 3.76
CA LEU A 65 -19.83 2.07 2.98
C LEU A 65 -19.46 0.72 3.58
N ARG A 66 -20.39 -0.23 3.52
CA ARG A 66 -20.17 -1.59 3.97
C ARG A 66 -20.30 -2.59 2.82
N GLN A 67 -19.48 -3.62 2.83
CA GLN A 67 -19.58 -4.75 1.91
C GLN A 67 -19.37 -6.08 2.67
N LYS A 68 -19.70 -7.20 2.01
CA LYS A 68 -19.26 -8.51 2.46
C LYS A 68 -17.75 -8.60 2.29
N ASN A 69 -17.05 -9.21 3.27
CA ASN A 69 -15.59 -9.33 3.21
C ASN A 69 -15.12 -9.93 1.89
N ALA A 70 -14.34 -9.15 1.17
CA ALA A 70 -13.80 -9.48 -0.15
C ALA A 70 -12.32 -9.05 -0.30
N GLY A 71 -11.71 -8.58 0.78
CA GLY A 71 -10.31 -8.15 0.83
C GLY A 71 -10.07 -6.68 0.47
N PRO A 72 -8.88 -6.16 0.79
CA PRO A 72 -8.58 -4.74 0.66
C PRO A 72 -8.58 -4.23 -0.79
N ALA A 73 -8.21 -5.05 -1.77
CA ALA A 73 -8.30 -4.69 -3.18
C ALA A 73 -9.75 -4.38 -3.59
N ALA A 74 -10.70 -5.27 -3.25
CA ALA A 74 -12.13 -5.06 -3.54
C ALA A 74 -12.67 -3.84 -2.77
N ALA A 75 -12.26 -3.65 -1.52
CA ALA A 75 -12.69 -2.50 -0.72
C ALA A 75 -12.17 -1.18 -1.33
N ARG A 76 -10.90 -1.11 -1.75
CA ARG A 76 -10.35 0.08 -2.42
C ARG A 76 -11.05 0.36 -3.74
N ASN A 77 -11.32 -0.66 -4.56
CA ASN A 77 -12.07 -0.51 -5.81
C ASN A 77 -13.47 0.04 -5.56
N LYS A 78 -14.19 -0.50 -4.56
CA LYS A 78 -15.52 -0.01 -4.20
C LYS A 78 -15.51 1.45 -3.76
N GLY A 79 -14.50 1.88 -3.01
CA GLY A 79 -14.32 3.29 -2.67
C GLY A 79 -14.11 4.15 -3.91
N ALA A 80 -13.28 3.69 -4.85
CA ALA A 80 -13.00 4.40 -6.09
C ALA A 80 -14.21 4.48 -7.06
N GLU A 81 -15.16 3.55 -6.97
CA GLU A 81 -16.41 3.59 -7.77
C GLU A 81 -17.24 4.81 -7.42
N VAL A 82 -17.36 5.15 -6.14
CA VAL A 82 -18.21 6.24 -5.63
C VAL A 82 -17.46 7.57 -5.48
N ALA A 83 -16.14 7.56 -5.64
CA ALA A 83 -15.26 8.71 -5.51
C ALA A 83 -15.62 9.82 -6.50
N GLN A 84 -15.73 11.06 -5.98
CA GLN A 84 -16.02 12.28 -6.74
C GLN A 84 -14.76 13.11 -7.02
N GLY A 85 -13.64 12.77 -6.35
CA GLY A 85 -12.36 13.46 -6.49
C GLY A 85 -11.75 13.33 -7.87
N GLU A 86 -11.11 14.38 -8.33
CA GLU A 86 -10.23 14.37 -9.51
C GLU A 86 -9.08 13.38 -9.30
N PHE A 87 -8.61 13.29 -8.05
CA PHE A 87 -7.56 12.37 -7.63
C PHE A 87 -8.04 11.45 -6.51
N LEU A 88 -7.65 10.18 -6.58
CA LEU A 88 -7.76 9.23 -5.48
C LEU A 88 -6.50 9.30 -4.62
N ALA A 89 -6.66 9.24 -3.30
CA ALA A 89 -5.57 9.07 -2.35
C ALA A 89 -5.88 7.85 -1.48
N PHE A 90 -5.05 6.81 -1.52
CA PHE A 90 -5.23 5.60 -0.74
C PHE A 90 -4.36 5.63 0.51
N THR A 91 -4.96 5.27 1.63
CA THR A 91 -4.25 5.00 2.88
C THR A 91 -4.95 3.86 3.64
N ASP A 92 -4.27 3.26 4.63
CA ASP A 92 -4.83 2.17 5.42
C ASP A 92 -5.34 2.66 6.78
N ASP A 93 -6.19 1.88 7.44
CA ASP A 93 -6.79 2.22 8.73
C ASP A 93 -5.78 2.31 9.90
N ASP A 94 -4.55 1.80 9.71
CA ASP A 94 -3.44 1.89 10.66
C ASP A 94 -2.35 2.89 10.23
N CYS A 95 -2.68 3.77 9.29
CA CYS A 95 -1.86 4.88 8.83
C CYS A 95 -2.41 6.21 9.33
N GLN A 96 -1.50 7.12 9.70
CA GLN A 96 -1.82 8.49 10.09
C GLN A 96 -1.04 9.45 9.17
N PRO A 97 -1.70 10.05 8.15
CA PRO A 97 -1.07 11.04 7.29
C PRO A 97 -0.57 12.26 8.08
N THR A 98 0.53 12.88 7.62
CA THR A 98 0.98 14.18 8.12
C THR A 98 0.04 15.29 7.67
N SER A 99 0.00 16.42 8.39
CA SER A 99 -0.96 17.50 8.11
C SER A 99 -0.84 18.07 6.69
N ASP A 100 0.34 18.02 6.08
CA ASP A 100 0.63 18.53 4.74
C ASP A 100 0.47 17.49 3.62
N TRP A 101 0.06 16.26 3.94
CA TRP A 101 0.04 15.10 3.04
C TRP A 101 -0.64 15.35 1.69
N LEU A 102 -1.88 15.88 1.68
CA LEU A 102 -2.58 16.21 0.44
C LEU A 102 -1.93 17.37 -0.32
N ASN A 103 -1.34 18.35 0.39
CA ASN A 103 -0.60 19.44 -0.24
C ASN A 103 0.61 18.91 -1.03
N GLN A 104 1.33 17.92 -0.48
CA GLN A 104 2.47 17.32 -1.16
C GLN A 104 2.04 16.57 -2.43
N PHE A 105 0.91 15.85 -2.40
CA PHE A 105 0.34 15.24 -3.60
C PHE A 105 -0.11 16.28 -4.62
N ALA A 106 -0.81 17.33 -4.17
CA ALA A 106 -1.27 18.40 -5.05
C ALA A 106 -0.10 19.10 -5.79
N GLU A 107 1.01 19.36 -5.09
CA GLU A 107 2.22 19.91 -5.73
C GLU A 107 2.84 18.94 -6.75
N GLY A 108 2.78 17.64 -6.50
CA GLY A 108 3.22 16.63 -7.45
C GLY A 108 2.37 16.61 -8.72
N PHE A 109 1.05 16.66 -8.58
CA PHE A 109 0.12 16.66 -9.73
C PHE A 109 0.17 17.93 -10.57
N LYS A 110 0.52 19.09 -9.99
CA LYS A 110 0.77 20.31 -10.79
C LYS A 110 1.86 20.11 -11.85
N LYS A 111 2.87 19.30 -11.55
CA LYS A 111 3.99 19.03 -12.46
C LYS A 111 3.76 17.80 -13.35
N ASN A 112 3.05 16.82 -12.83
CA ASN A 112 2.82 15.53 -13.48
C ASN A 112 1.37 15.09 -13.26
N PRO A 113 0.39 15.68 -13.97
CA PRO A 113 -1.04 15.49 -13.71
C PRO A 113 -1.55 14.06 -13.96
N GLU A 114 -0.81 13.27 -14.75
CA GLU A 114 -1.17 11.87 -15.07
C GLU A 114 -0.41 10.83 -14.24
N ALA A 115 0.50 11.28 -13.36
CA ALA A 115 1.34 10.35 -12.60
C ALA A 115 0.57 9.60 -11.51
N MET A 116 1.03 8.37 -11.19
CA MET A 116 0.85 7.81 -9.85
C MET A 116 1.93 8.38 -8.95
N ILE A 117 1.54 8.91 -7.80
CA ILE A 117 2.47 9.44 -6.82
C ILE A 117 2.50 8.53 -5.61
N GLY A 118 3.68 8.01 -5.28
CA GLY A 118 3.95 7.30 -4.03
C GLY A 118 4.57 8.23 -2.99
N GLY A 119 4.09 8.17 -1.77
CA GLY A 119 4.66 8.87 -0.62
C GLY A 119 5.56 7.95 0.24
N LYS A 120 6.13 8.53 1.29
CA LYS A 120 6.97 7.81 2.26
C LYS A 120 6.15 7.31 3.43
N THR A 121 6.25 6.02 3.71
CA THR A 121 5.69 5.41 4.92
C THR A 121 6.76 5.37 6.02
N ILE A 122 6.41 5.85 7.22
CA ILE A 122 7.30 5.93 8.38
C ILE A 122 6.80 4.95 9.44
N ASN A 123 7.68 4.10 9.95
CA ASN A 123 7.34 3.23 11.08
C ASN A 123 7.12 4.06 12.36
N ALA A 124 5.88 4.15 12.82
CA ALA A 124 5.54 4.82 14.07
C ALA A 124 5.87 3.97 15.32
N LEU A 125 6.20 2.68 15.15
CA LEU A 125 6.51 1.73 16.22
C LEU A 125 8.00 1.36 16.19
N ASP A 126 8.89 2.33 16.22
CA ASP A 126 10.34 2.16 16.09
C ASP A 126 10.98 1.36 17.25
N SER A 127 10.28 1.25 18.39
CA SER A 127 10.65 0.37 19.49
C SER A 127 10.31 -1.11 19.25
N ASN A 128 9.47 -1.42 18.25
CA ASN A 128 9.13 -2.80 17.88
C ASN A 128 10.09 -3.30 16.80
N LEU A 129 10.88 -4.33 17.13
CA LEU A 129 11.89 -4.90 16.24
C LEU A 129 11.30 -5.42 14.91
N PHE A 130 10.17 -6.12 14.96
CA PHE A 130 9.55 -6.73 13.77
C PHE A 130 8.92 -5.68 12.87
N SER A 131 8.27 -4.66 13.44
CA SER A 131 7.74 -3.53 12.69
C SER A 131 8.86 -2.73 12.02
N THR A 132 9.98 -2.52 12.74
CA THR A 132 11.16 -1.85 12.21
C THR A 132 11.80 -2.65 11.07
N ALA A 133 11.93 -3.97 11.22
CA ALA A 133 12.45 -4.82 10.16
C ALA A 133 11.53 -4.80 8.92
N SER A 134 10.21 -4.93 9.12
CA SER A 134 9.23 -4.87 8.01
C SER A 134 9.30 -3.54 7.26
N GLN A 135 9.35 -2.39 7.97
CA GLN A 135 9.46 -1.09 7.32
C GLN A 135 10.79 -0.91 6.60
N LYS A 136 11.93 -1.31 7.23
CA LYS A 136 13.24 -1.21 6.59
C LYS A 136 13.37 -2.07 5.33
N LEU A 137 12.63 -3.18 5.26
CA LEU A 137 12.54 -3.98 4.05
C LEU A 137 11.83 -3.19 2.93
N ILE A 138 10.72 -2.52 3.23
CA ILE A 138 10.02 -1.64 2.27
C ILE A 138 10.92 -0.46 1.86
N ASP A 139 11.64 0.16 2.81
CA ASP A 139 12.59 1.24 2.50
C ASP A 139 13.65 0.76 1.48
N TYR A 140 14.22 -0.46 1.68
CA TYR A 140 15.15 -1.07 0.73
C TYR A 140 14.52 -1.28 -0.66
N LEU A 141 13.31 -1.83 -0.71
CA LEU A 141 12.61 -2.04 -1.97
C LEU A 141 12.33 -0.72 -2.71
N TYR A 142 12.00 0.34 -1.96
CA TYR A 142 11.80 1.67 -2.55
C TYR A 142 13.11 2.25 -3.10
N ASP A 143 14.22 2.11 -2.35
CA ASP A 143 15.53 2.55 -2.81
C ASP A 143 16.01 1.75 -4.04
N TYR A 144 15.63 0.48 -4.16
CA TYR A 144 16.02 -0.39 -5.26
C TYR A 144 15.17 -0.19 -6.52
N TYR A 145 13.83 -0.13 -6.38
CA TYR A 145 12.92 -0.10 -7.52
C TYR A 145 12.52 1.31 -7.98
N ASN A 146 12.63 2.34 -7.13
CA ASN A 146 12.20 3.71 -7.43
C ASN A 146 13.33 4.72 -7.66
N PRO A 147 14.52 4.37 -8.19
CA PRO A 147 15.43 5.37 -8.69
C PRO A 147 14.74 6.10 -9.85
N ALA A 148 15.06 7.38 -10.06
CA ALA A 148 14.36 8.36 -10.90
C ALA A 148 14.02 7.95 -12.36
N LYS A 149 14.30 6.73 -12.80
CA LYS A 149 14.01 6.16 -14.12
C LYS A 149 13.73 4.63 -14.06
N GLY A 150 13.32 4.08 -12.94
CA GLY A 150 13.13 2.65 -12.76
C GLY A 150 11.94 2.11 -13.57
N LYS A 151 12.18 1.07 -14.40
CA LYS A 151 11.13 0.37 -15.16
C LYS A 151 10.19 -0.45 -14.28
N ASP A 152 10.58 -0.74 -13.04
CA ASP A 152 9.87 -1.59 -12.11
C ASP A 152 9.45 -0.83 -10.84
N ALA A 153 9.11 0.47 -11.00
CA ALA A 153 8.68 1.30 -9.89
C ALA A 153 7.51 0.65 -9.13
N PHE A 154 7.59 0.68 -7.81
CA PHE A 154 6.62 0.08 -6.90
C PHE A 154 6.30 1.01 -5.75
N PHE A 155 4.99 1.17 -5.47
CA PHE A 155 4.50 1.87 -4.30
C PHE A 155 3.47 1.02 -3.58
N ALA A 156 3.59 0.92 -2.25
CA ALA A 156 2.60 0.26 -1.42
C ALA A 156 1.32 1.09 -1.34
N SER A 157 0.17 0.41 -1.43
CA SER A 157 -1.15 1.03 -1.50
C SER A 157 -1.57 1.84 -0.27
N ASN A 158 -0.82 1.79 0.81
CA ASN A 158 -1.08 2.56 2.03
C ASN A 158 -0.66 4.03 1.94
N ASN A 159 0.05 4.46 0.88
CA ASN A 159 0.46 5.84 0.68
C ASN A 159 0.68 6.17 -0.81
N ILE A 160 -0.40 6.15 -1.59
CA ILE A 160 -0.38 6.47 -3.02
C ILE A 160 -1.52 7.39 -3.40
N ALA A 161 -1.29 8.23 -4.41
CA ALA A 161 -2.35 9.03 -5.04
C ALA A 161 -2.23 8.99 -6.56
N MET A 162 -3.36 9.13 -7.27
CA MET A 162 -3.41 9.07 -8.73
C MET A 162 -4.68 9.68 -9.31
N PRO A 163 -4.71 10.07 -10.58
CA PRO A 163 -5.93 10.52 -11.26
C PRO A 163 -7.00 9.43 -11.25
N THR A 164 -8.20 9.79 -10.84
CA THR A 164 -9.37 8.89 -10.80
C THR A 164 -9.67 8.28 -12.16
N ALA A 165 -9.57 9.07 -13.23
CA ALA A 165 -9.81 8.60 -14.59
C ALA A 165 -8.83 7.48 -14.99
N ASN A 166 -7.53 7.64 -14.69
CA ASN A 166 -6.50 6.67 -15.05
C ASN A 166 -6.63 5.38 -14.22
N PHE A 167 -7.02 5.50 -12.92
CA PHE A 167 -7.33 4.33 -12.08
C PHE A 167 -8.48 3.50 -12.68
N LYS A 168 -9.57 4.16 -13.08
CA LYS A 168 -10.72 3.53 -13.74
C LYS A 168 -10.37 2.93 -15.09
N ALA A 169 -9.54 3.61 -15.90
CA ALA A 169 -9.09 3.12 -17.21
C ALA A 169 -8.21 1.85 -17.11
N LEU A 170 -7.60 1.60 -15.95
CA LEU A 170 -6.85 0.38 -15.65
C LEU A 170 -7.66 -0.67 -14.91
N ASN A 171 -8.98 -0.48 -14.73
CA ASN A 171 -9.90 -1.37 -13.99
C ASN A 171 -9.52 -1.59 -12.51
N GLY A 172 -8.83 -0.62 -11.89
CA GLY A 172 -8.46 -0.68 -10.48
C GLY A 172 -7.51 -1.82 -10.11
N PHE A 173 -7.54 -2.19 -8.82
CA PHE A 173 -6.77 -3.33 -8.30
C PHE A 173 -7.38 -4.66 -8.75
N ASP A 174 -6.53 -5.64 -9.06
CA ASP A 174 -6.99 -7.00 -9.39
C ASP A 174 -7.44 -7.72 -8.10
N VAL A 175 -8.69 -8.14 -8.07
CA VAL A 175 -9.31 -8.83 -6.92
C VAL A 175 -9.09 -10.35 -6.95
N SER A 176 -8.43 -10.88 -7.97
CA SER A 176 -8.13 -12.31 -8.08
C SER A 176 -7.00 -12.78 -7.16
N PHE A 177 -6.24 -11.85 -6.58
CA PHE A 177 -5.20 -12.17 -5.61
C PHE A 177 -5.82 -12.83 -4.35
N PRO A 178 -5.33 -14.01 -3.93
CA PRO A 178 -5.95 -14.80 -2.87
C PRO A 178 -5.78 -14.20 -1.47
N LEU A 179 -4.93 -13.20 -1.33
CA LEU A 179 -4.58 -12.50 -0.09
C LEU A 179 -4.38 -11.02 -0.37
N ALA A 180 -4.32 -10.22 0.69
CA ALA A 180 -3.84 -8.83 0.66
C ALA A 180 -2.32 -8.80 0.44
N ALA A 181 -1.86 -9.17 -0.74
CA ALA A 181 -0.45 -9.24 -1.08
C ALA A 181 -0.24 -9.21 -2.61
N ALA A 182 0.58 -8.26 -3.05
CA ALA A 182 1.01 -8.02 -4.43
C ALA A 182 -0.05 -7.47 -5.40
N GLU A 183 -1.29 -7.20 -4.96
CA GLU A 183 -2.28 -6.48 -5.77
C GLU A 183 -1.83 -5.04 -6.10
N ASP A 184 -1.10 -4.41 -5.18
CA ASP A 184 -0.49 -3.10 -5.36
C ASP A 184 0.71 -3.16 -6.33
N ARG A 185 1.55 -4.18 -6.24
CA ARG A 185 2.66 -4.41 -7.17
C ARG A 185 2.15 -4.68 -8.60
N ASP A 186 1.09 -5.48 -8.73
CA ASP A 186 0.43 -5.72 -10.02
C ASP A 186 -0.15 -4.43 -10.60
N PHE A 187 -0.80 -3.62 -9.76
CA PHE A 187 -1.36 -2.35 -10.19
C PHE A 187 -0.28 -1.37 -10.62
N CYS A 188 0.84 -1.27 -9.87
CA CYS A 188 2.00 -0.46 -10.26
C CYS A 188 2.60 -0.91 -11.59
N ASP A 189 2.74 -2.23 -11.81
CA ASP A 189 3.24 -2.79 -13.07
C ASP A 189 2.35 -2.41 -14.27
N ARG A 190 1.01 -2.55 -14.14
CA ARG A 190 0.04 -2.13 -15.17
C ARG A 190 0.03 -0.62 -15.38
N TRP A 191 0.19 0.16 -14.31
CA TRP A 191 0.27 1.62 -14.38
C TRP A 191 1.52 2.07 -15.15
N ASN A 192 2.67 1.55 -14.80
CA ASN A 192 3.96 1.94 -15.38
C ASN A 192 4.09 1.64 -16.88
N MET A 193 3.22 0.78 -17.43
CA MET A 193 3.13 0.55 -18.87
C MET A 193 2.49 1.72 -19.64
N LYS A 194 1.71 2.59 -18.98
CA LYS A 194 0.91 3.63 -19.62
C LYS A 194 1.17 5.03 -19.09
N TYR A 195 1.48 5.15 -17.81
CA TYR A 195 1.56 6.43 -17.13
C TYR A 195 2.83 6.53 -16.28
N PRO A 196 3.33 7.76 -16.03
CA PRO A 196 4.49 7.96 -15.17
C PRO A 196 4.19 7.61 -13.71
N MET A 197 5.26 7.26 -12.99
CA MET A 197 5.27 7.07 -11.54
C MET A 197 6.27 8.03 -10.89
N LEU A 198 5.89 8.65 -9.79
CA LEU A 198 6.68 9.67 -9.10
C LEU A 198 6.75 9.40 -7.61
N TYR A 199 7.94 9.32 -7.05
CA TYR A 199 8.13 9.22 -5.60
C TYR A 199 8.29 10.61 -4.97
N ILE A 200 7.39 10.96 -4.04
CA ILE A 200 7.44 12.22 -3.28
C ILE A 200 7.61 11.88 -1.78
N PRO A 201 8.85 11.81 -1.27
CA PRO A 201 9.10 11.42 0.11
C PRO A 201 8.59 12.43 1.16
N LYS A 202 8.12 13.59 0.74
CA LYS A 202 7.47 14.57 1.62
C LYS A 202 5.99 14.25 1.89
N ALA A 203 5.31 13.51 1.03
CA ALA A 203 3.98 12.98 1.30
C ALA A 203 4.11 11.81 2.28
N GLN A 204 3.93 12.05 3.57
CA GLN A 204 4.27 11.10 4.62
C GLN A 204 3.03 10.54 5.32
N VAL A 205 3.10 9.24 5.67
CA VAL A 205 2.16 8.60 6.58
C VAL A 205 2.93 7.88 7.70
N ASN A 206 2.45 8.00 8.93
CA ASN A 206 2.96 7.26 10.08
C ASN A 206 2.19 5.94 10.19
N HIS A 207 2.88 4.82 10.07
CA HIS A 207 2.29 3.48 10.02
C HIS A 207 2.42 2.76 11.37
N TYR A 208 1.30 2.41 11.97
CA TYR A 208 1.20 1.77 13.28
C TYR A 208 1.02 0.25 13.16
N HIS A 209 1.89 -0.38 12.37
CA HIS A 209 1.82 -1.81 12.07
C HIS A 209 2.53 -2.64 13.17
N LYS A 210 1.82 -3.02 14.23
CA LYS A 210 2.39 -3.82 15.33
C LYS A 210 2.55 -5.28 14.90
N LEU A 211 3.80 -5.76 14.89
CA LEU A 211 4.16 -7.12 14.55
C LEU A 211 4.83 -7.86 15.72
N GLY A 212 4.62 -9.17 15.76
CA GLY A 212 5.41 -10.14 16.51
C GLY A 212 5.97 -11.19 15.56
N LEU A 213 6.77 -12.14 16.03
CA LEU A 213 7.43 -13.15 15.20
C LEU A 213 6.44 -13.92 14.30
N ALA A 214 5.34 -14.42 14.87
CA ALA A 214 4.36 -15.20 14.13
C ALA A 214 3.63 -14.37 13.06
N THR A 215 3.27 -13.12 13.36
CA THR A 215 2.61 -12.23 12.39
C THR A 215 3.57 -11.73 11.33
N PHE A 216 4.84 -11.51 11.67
CA PHE A 216 5.91 -11.20 10.72
C PHE A 216 6.13 -12.35 9.72
N TRP A 217 6.25 -13.59 10.21
CA TRP A 217 6.34 -14.76 9.35
C TRP A 217 5.13 -14.89 8.42
N LYS A 218 3.89 -14.82 8.99
CA LYS A 218 2.65 -14.93 8.23
C LYS A 218 2.55 -13.87 7.13
N GLN A 219 2.96 -12.63 7.43
CA GLN A 219 2.96 -11.53 6.47
C GLN A 219 3.90 -11.82 5.29
N HIS A 220 5.15 -12.18 5.56
CA HIS A 220 6.13 -12.45 4.50
C HIS A 220 5.84 -13.73 3.73
N PHE A 221 5.30 -14.75 4.39
CA PHE A 221 4.77 -15.93 3.70
C PHE A 221 3.61 -15.54 2.75
N GLY A 222 2.71 -14.67 3.19
CA GLY A 222 1.64 -14.12 2.34
C GLY A 222 2.20 -13.35 1.14
N TYR A 223 3.24 -12.53 1.34
CA TYR A 223 3.92 -11.82 0.24
C TYR A 223 4.52 -12.78 -0.79
N GLY A 224 5.10 -13.89 -0.34
CA GLY A 224 5.59 -14.93 -1.25
C GLY A 224 4.48 -15.54 -2.09
N ARG A 225 3.32 -15.85 -1.49
CA ARG A 225 2.13 -16.32 -2.22
C ARG A 225 1.67 -15.31 -3.27
N GLY A 226 1.55 -14.04 -2.89
CA GLY A 226 1.19 -12.96 -3.81
C GLY A 226 2.22 -12.78 -4.93
N ALA A 227 3.52 -12.94 -4.63
CA ALA A 227 4.57 -12.85 -5.62
C ALA A 227 4.43 -13.93 -6.71
N PHE A 228 4.05 -15.16 -6.37
CA PHE A 228 3.77 -16.20 -7.38
C PHE A 228 2.63 -15.74 -8.32
N CYS A 229 1.50 -15.29 -7.78
CA CYS A 229 0.37 -14.81 -8.57
C CYS A 229 0.78 -13.64 -9.48
N PHE A 230 1.48 -12.65 -8.93
CA PHE A 230 2.00 -11.51 -9.67
C PHE A 230 2.87 -11.92 -10.85
N HIS A 231 3.84 -12.80 -10.63
CA HIS A 231 4.71 -13.28 -11.70
C HIS A 231 3.96 -14.06 -12.78
N GLN A 232 2.95 -14.84 -12.42
CA GLN A 232 2.11 -15.55 -13.40
C GLN A 232 1.34 -14.55 -14.29
N LEU A 233 0.74 -13.52 -13.68
CA LEU A 233 0.00 -12.50 -14.41
C LEU A 233 0.94 -11.64 -15.28
N ARG A 234 2.09 -11.24 -14.75
CA ARG A 234 3.10 -10.47 -15.48
C ARG A 234 3.67 -11.24 -16.67
N ALA A 235 3.98 -12.54 -16.50
CA ALA A 235 4.46 -13.39 -17.58
C ALA A 235 3.44 -13.49 -18.72
N LYS A 236 2.16 -13.64 -18.40
CA LYS A 236 1.07 -13.63 -19.41
C LYS A 236 0.98 -12.28 -20.15
N ARG A 237 1.15 -11.14 -19.44
CA ARG A 237 1.10 -9.80 -20.05
C ARG A 237 2.29 -9.49 -20.95
N MET A 238 3.49 -9.88 -20.54
CA MET A 238 4.75 -9.48 -21.17
C MET A 238 5.35 -10.54 -22.10
N ALA A 239 4.76 -11.75 -22.16
CA ALA A 239 5.32 -12.91 -22.85
C ALA A 239 6.79 -13.17 -22.48
N LYS A 240 7.16 -12.95 -21.22
CA LYS A 240 8.49 -13.14 -20.65
C LYS A 240 8.48 -14.18 -19.55
N ASP A 241 9.60 -14.89 -19.42
CA ASP A 241 9.82 -15.81 -18.30
C ASP A 241 9.93 -15.08 -16.96
N LEU A 242 9.81 -15.86 -15.89
CA LEU A 242 9.94 -15.39 -14.52
C LEU A 242 11.37 -14.91 -14.28
N GLU A 243 11.53 -13.61 -14.00
CA GLU A 243 12.81 -13.02 -13.66
C GLU A 243 13.04 -13.13 -12.14
N VAL A 244 14.17 -13.70 -11.74
CA VAL A 244 14.64 -13.76 -10.35
C VAL A 244 15.66 -12.64 -10.15
N GLU A 245 15.59 -11.94 -9.04
CA GLU A 245 16.54 -10.89 -8.70
C GLU A 245 17.97 -11.43 -8.64
N PRO A 246 18.97 -10.65 -9.06
CA PRO A 246 20.37 -11.09 -9.03
C PRO A 246 20.85 -11.31 -7.59
N LEU A 247 21.86 -12.14 -7.38
CA LEU A 247 22.43 -12.41 -6.06
C LEU A 247 22.86 -11.14 -5.33
N SER A 248 23.32 -10.11 -6.06
CA SER A 248 23.68 -8.80 -5.50
C SER A 248 22.52 -8.11 -4.79
N PHE A 249 21.26 -8.31 -5.28
CA PHE A 249 20.08 -7.81 -4.59
C PHE A 249 19.98 -8.35 -3.16
N TYR A 250 20.17 -9.65 -2.98
CA TYR A 250 20.06 -10.30 -1.66
C TYR A 250 21.21 -9.92 -0.73
N PHE A 251 22.43 -9.78 -1.25
CA PHE A 251 23.57 -9.29 -0.47
C PHE A 251 23.35 -7.84 -0.02
N ASN A 252 22.88 -6.97 -0.91
CA ASN A 252 22.58 -5.59 -0.59
C ASN A 252 21.41 -5.49 0.41
N LEU A 253 20.38 -6.33 0.25
CA LEU A 253 19.28 -6.43 1.20
C LEU A 253 19.78 -6.74 2.62
N LEU A 254 20.57 -7.81 2.78
CA LEU A 254 21.05 -8.23 4.10
C LEU A 254 22.05 -7.24 4.72
N SER A 255 22.76 -6.48 3.92
CA SER A 255 23.69 -5.44 4.38
C SER A 255 23.02 -4.09 4.64
N TYR A 256 21.83 -3.85 4.07
CA TYR A 256 21.13 -2.57 4.15
C TYR A 256 20.93 -2.02 5.58
N PRO A 257 20.57 -2.83 6.61
CA PRO A 257 20.40 -2.33 7.97
C PRO A 257 21.65 -1.67 8.55
N PHE A 258 22.84 -2.08 8.09
CA PHE A 258 24.12 -1.55 8.61
C PHE A 258 24.39 -0.11 8.14
N SER A 259 23.85 0.29 7.00
CA SER A 259 23.93 1.66 6.47
C SER A 259 22.82 2.59 7.01
N GLN A 260 21.79 2.04 7.66
CA GLN A 260 20.63 2.80 8.11
C GLN A 260 20.75 3.26 9.56
N THR A 261 20.09 4.41 9.86
CA THR A 261 19.85 4.83 11.24
C THR A 261 18.65 4.07 11.81
N THR A 262 18.84 3.41 12.95
CA THR A 262 17.79 2.66 13.64
C THR A 262 18.09 2.54 15.13
N LYS A 263 17.05 2.50 15.97
CA LYS A 263 17.15 2.22 17.41
C LYS A 263 17.32 0.72 17.70
N GLN A 264 17.01 -0.14 16.73
CA GLN A 264 17.04 -1.58 16.87
C GLN A 264 18.42 -2.17 16.50
N PRO A 265 18.84 -3.30 17.10
CA PRO A 265 20.09 -3.95 16.74
C PRO A 265 20.14 -4.34 15.25
N LYS A 266 21.08 -3.78 14.50
CA LYS A 266 21.19 -3.96 13.05
C LYS A 266 21.34 -5.43 12.64
N LEU A 267 22.06 -6.22 13.41
CA LEU A 267 22.24 -7.65 13.16
C LEU A 267 20.91 -8.41 13.27
N LEU A 268 20.06 -8.06 14.25
CA LEU A 268 18.73 -8.68 14.38
C LEU A 268 17.81 -8.30 13.22
N ILE A 269 17.87 -7.03 12.74
CA ILE A 269 17.10 -6.63 11.55
C ILE A 269 17.58 -7.42 10.33
N SER A 270 18.90 -7.57 10.12
CA SER A 270 19.46 -8.37 9.03
C SER A 270 19.03 -9.84 9.11
N SER A 271 19.02 -10.42 10.32
CA SER A 271 18.52 -11.80 10.54
C SER A 271 17.03 -11.91 10.22
N LEU A 272 16.22 -10.90 10.55
CA LEU A 272 14.80 -10.86 10.17
C LEU A 272 14.61 -10.67 8.66
N PHE A 273 15.50 -9.95 7.99
CA PHE A 273 15.50 -9.88 6.53
C PHE A 273 15.73 -11.25 5.91
N PHE A 274 16.72 -12.00 6.42
CA PHE A 274 16.93 -13.38 5.97
C PHE A 274 15.68 -14.25 6.23
N LEU A 275 15.11 -14.17 7.43
CA LEU A 275 13.88 -14.90 7.77
C LEU A 275 12.71 -14.52 6.86
N SER A 276 12.58 -13.24 6.48
CA SER A 276 11.56 -12.79 5.54
C SER A 276 11.73 -13.41 4.16
N GLN A 277 12.96 -13.57 3.67
CA GLN A 277 13.23 -14.23 2.38
C GLN A 277 12.87 -15.72 2.44
N VAL A 278 13.21 -16.40 3.55
CA VAL A 278 12.80 -17.81 3.74
C VAL A 278 11.28 -17.95 3.73
N ALA A 279 10.57 -17.05 4.43
CA ALA A 279 9.11 -17.04 4.45
C ALA A 279 8.51 -16.74 3.06
N ASN A 280 9.08 -15.79 2.31
CA ASN A 280 8.68 -15.46 0.95
C ASN A 280 8.85 -16.67 0.01
N VAL A 281 10.01 -17.32 0.03
CA VAL A 281 10.28 -18.51 -0.79
C VAL A 281 9.31 -19.65 -0.43
N ALA A 282 9.10 -19.89 0.87
CA ALA A 282 8.15 -20.89 1.33
C ALA A 282 6.72 -20.59 0.84
N GLY A 283 6.27 -19.33 0.93
CA GLY A 283 4.97 -18.91 0.45
C GLY A 283 4.82 -19.04 -1.06
N PHE A 284 5.85 -18.64 -1.82
CA PHE A 284 5.88 -18.77 -3.29
C PHE A 284 5.71 -20.23 -3.75
N PHE A 285 6.50 -21.15 -3.20
CA PHE A 285 6.39 -22.57 -3.57
C PHE A 285 5.11 -23.19 -3.07
N TRP A 286 4.63 -22.80 -1.88
CA TRP A 286 3.35 -23.27 -1.38
C TRP A 286 2.21 -22.91 -2.35
N GLU A 287 2.16 -21.64 -2.81
CA GLU A 287 1.16 -21.20 -3.79
C GLU A 287 1.31 -21.94 -5.11
N ARG A 288 2.55 -22.08 -5.60
CA ARG A 288 2.84 -22.81 -6.84
C ARG A 288 2.32 -24.25 -6.84
N PHE A 289 2.47 -24.96 -5.72
CA PHE A 289 1.99 -26.36 -5.61
C PHE A 289 0.48 -26.47 -5.41
N ASN A 290 -0.16 -25.44 -4.86
CA ASN A 290 -1.59 -25.43 -4.61
C ASN A 290 -2.38 -24.67 -5.70
N PHE A 291 -1.68 -24.02 -6.62
CA PHE A 291 -2.30 -23.29 -7.71
C PHE A 291 -2.97 -24.28 -8.67
N LYS A 292 -4.30 -24.37 -8.59
CA LYS A 292 -5.11 -25.06 -9.59
C LYS A 292 -5.21 -24.13 -10.78
N SER A 293 -4.54 -24.48 -11.88
CA SER A 293 -4.72 -23.83 -13.17
C SER A 293 -6.23 -23.83 -13.47
N THR A 294 -6.84 -22.66 -13.48
CA THR A 294 -8.19 -22.46 -14.01
C THR A 294 -8.12 -22.40 -15.54
N GLU A 295 -7.38 -23.31 -16.14
CA GLU A 295 -7.41 -23.60 -17.56
C GLU A 295 -8.29 -24.82 -17.76
N THR A 296 -9.59 -24.58 -17.79
CA THR A 296 -10.53 -25.36 -18.63
C THR A 296 -11.87 -24.61 -18.62
N VAL A 297 -12.13 -23.82 -19.58
CA VAL A 297 -13.28 -23.78 -20.51
C VAL A 297 -13.11 -22.62 -21.46
#